data_76ba58c42f6b7f6d2c273b0e7877c198
#
_entry.id   76ba58c42f6b7f6d2c273b0e7877c198
#
_cell.length_a   1.000
_cell.length_b   1.000
_cell.length_c   1.000
_cell.angle_alpha   90.00
_cell.angle_beta   90.00
_cell.angle_gamma   90.00
#
_symmetry.space_group_name_H-M   'P 1'
#
loop_
_entity.id
_entity.type
_entity.pdbx_description
1 polymer ?
#
loop_
_entity_poly.entity_id
_entity_poly.type
_entity_poly.pdbx_seq_one_letter_code
_entity_poly.pdbx_strand_id
1 'polypeptide(L)'
;YNSPDVVIKNSNISSTDSTHYYGIYTYYQYDAVFENNEISGYREGIRLYYSYYGTVIKNNYIHNNTEEGIYLYYSGSTAARSNPLEFVGNRFVDNNHGIYKGDTSSSYSYAFLIKDNLFKSQSNYGIWSHYYSREWVVENNTFDGDNDQSHGIYLNRYSYMSTFGNNTFSDHTSTDLYFYYCGCTGTNAVKFFSNSFSTIYNNNGLINVYNNLNVRTLDEDDNAFSNVDLEIKDSVTTYYKTPHWGGTDSRTDSSGYISSAEYIRSGYYSNSNTLNDNTVTVKIAHGVRAKTTSFTFDSDGTENIEVPNNYKDGVIENKDTETLYSSFSSAVSAASAGDVLQLWAWNYNSLEVTKGVVLRGNSTATAIVDGGSSDNAIEIKSNSVTIENLTLQGSSDSVLFAGSYNNLQLQNLSISAADSNNGVYFDGTSSSTITNVTVNGTDRKSVLFEDVSTITVKNSFFKNASSSHGFEISDGSSSVILDNVFIHNAGYDGSSAYGLYISDSSGVTIKNNTKVGDSKTYELYANGASTLKVQNSTFIGSNLALIEDSDGFLIEKSAFKDAANGDYGVYIKNTDSGTFKDNTI
;
A
#
# COMPACT_ATOMS: atom_id res chain seq x y z
N TYR A 1 27.34 13.00 41.86
CA TYR A 1 26.40 12.19 42.65
C TYR A 1 25.10 12.12 41.88
N ASN A 2 24.79 10.96 41.31
CA ASN A 2 23.52 10.72 40.67
C ASN A 2 22.44 10.61 41.74
N SER A 3 21.57 11.60 41.87
CA SER A 3 20.33 11.49 42.64
C SER A 3 19.18 11.42 41.67
N PRO A 4 18.71 10.22 41.31
CA PRO A 4 17.47 10.09 40.53
C PRO A 4 16.28 10.55 41.39
N ASP A 5 15.18 10.94 40.71
CA ASP A 5 13.88 11.17 41.33
C ASP A 5 13.75 12.37 42.28
N VAL A 6 14.47 13.47 42.05
CA VAL A 6 14.21 14.70 42.78
C VAL A 6 12.86 15.29 42.36
N VAL A 7 12.00 15.56 43.34
CA VAL A 7 10.69 16.15 43.13
C VAL A 7 10.56 17.44 43.91
N ILE A 8 10.31 18.56 43.22
CA ILE A 8 9.97 19.87 43.82
C ILE A 8 8.59 20.25 43.29
N LYS A 9 7.63 20.37 44.20
CA LYS A 9 6.23 20.63 43.81
C LYS A 9 5.55 21.65 44.72
N ASN A 10 4.61 22.40 44.15
CA ASN A 10 3.68 23.28 44.88
C ASN A 10 4.42 24.25 45.81
N SER A 11 5.56 24.78 45.37
CA SER A 11 6.43 25.61 46.17
C SER A 11 6.51 27.03 45.58
N ASN A 12 6.58 28.03 46.46
CA ASN A 12 6.95 29.38 46.09
C ASN A 12 8.45 29.57 46.40
N ILE A 13 9.23 29.83 45.38
CA ILE A 13 10.69 30.00 45.44
C ILE A 13 10.98 31.40 44.91
N SER A 14 11.10 32.37 45.78
CA SER A 14 11.24 33.76 45.38
C SER A 14 12.36 34.47 46.11
N SER A 15 12.95 35.46 45.45
CA SER A 15 13.90 36.38 45.99
C SER A 15 13.44 37.84 45.79
N THR A 16 13.67 38.68 46.74
CA THR A 16 13.51 40.13 46.62
C THR A 16 14.78 40.82 46.17
N ASP A 17 15.88 40.08 46.09
CA ASP A 17 17.19 40.56 45.66
C ASP A 17 17.68 39.79 44.44
N SER A 18 17.63 40.45 43.30
CA SER A 18 18.04 39.91 42.00
C SER A 18 19.52 39.58 41.85
N THR A 19 20.32 39.82 42.91
CA THR A 19 21.74 39.41 42.95
C THR A 19 21.92 37.91 43.21
N HIS A 20 20.88 37.23 43.68
CA HIS A 20 20.90 35.76 43.85
C HIS A 20 20.88 35.07 42.51
N TYR A 21 21.79 34.10 42.32
CA TYR A 21 22.02 33.50 41.02
C TYR A 21 20.88 32.57 40.59
N TYR A 22 20.45 31.62 41.45
CA TYR A 22 19.56 30.54 41.05
C TYR A 22 18.41 30.35 42.00
N GLY A 23 17.18 30.21 41.50
CA GLY A 23 16.05 29.72 42.27
C GLY A 23 16.19 28.22 42.55
N ILE A 24 16.40 27.44 41.50
CA ILE A 24 16.71 26.02 41.56
C ILE A 24 17.97 25.75 40.73
N TYR A 25 18.97 25.07 41.33
CA TYR A 25 20.17 24.64 40.64
C TYR A 25 20.30 23.11 40.73
N THR A 26 20.41 22.44 39.56
CA THR A 26 20.63 21.00 39.48
C THR A 26 21.98 20.69 38.82
N TYR A 27 22.63 19.62 39.29
CA TYR A 27 23.89 19.13 38.75
C TYR A 27 23.87 17.62 38.58
N TYR A 28 24.03 17.12 37.35
CA TYR A 28 23.92 15.70 36.98
C TYR A 28 22.60 15.08 37.46
N GLN A 29 21.48 15.71 37.11
CA GLN A 29 20.16 15.25 37.50
C GLN A 29 19.48 14.48 36.37
N TYR A 30 18.83 13.38 36.73
CA TYR A 30 18.00 12.53 35.85
C TYR A 30 16.62 12.38 36.50
N ASP A 31 15.59 12.19 35.66
CA ASP A 31 14.22 11.87 36.11
C ASP A 31 13.67 12.81 37.19
N ALA A 32 14.13 14.08 37.24
CA ALA A 32 13.63 15.06 38.18
C ALA A 32 12.26 15.63 37.75
N VAL A 33 11.43 15.98 38.73
CA VAL A 33 10.11 16.58 38.47
C VAL A 33 10.01 17.93 39.21
N PHE A 34 9.82 19.00 38.43
CA PHE A 34 9.51 20.35 38.94
C PHE A 34 8.09 20.69 38.51
N GLU A 35 7.14 20.72 39.44
CA GLU A 35 5.72 20.80 39.11
C GLU A 35 4.97 21.79 39.97
N ASN A 36 4.14 22.65 39.33
CA ASN A 36 3.27 23.61 40.02
C ASN A 36 4.01 24.56 40.98
N ASN A 37 5.23 24.98 40.64
CA ASN A 37 5.99 25.91 41.43
C ASN A 37 5.86 27.34 40.90
N GLU A 38 5.98 28.33 41.76
CA GLU A 38 6.21 29.74 41.42
C GLU A 38 7.66 30.08 41.68
N ILE A 39 8.38 30.60 40.67
CA ILE A 39 9.82 30.84 40.75
C ILE A 39 10.12 32.22 40.22
N SER A 40 10.65 33.13 41.08
CA SER A 40 10.83 34.53 40.66
C SER A 40 11.94 35.28 41.39
N GLY A 41 12.43 36.35 40.78
CA GLY A 41 13.33 37.31 41.40
C GLY A 41 14.81 36.88 41.48
N TYR A 42 15.22 35.91 40.72
CA TYR A 42 16.60 35.44 40.57
C TYR A 42 17.25 35.96 39.29
N ARG A 43 18.55 35.69 39.11
CA ARG A 43 19.16 35.83 37.81
C ARG A 43 18.59 34.74 36.87
N GLU A 44 18.67 33.49 37.28
CA GLU A 44 18.10 32.35 36.60
C GLU A 44 17.06 31.66 37.48
N GLY A 45 15.86 31.47 37.00
CA GLY A 45 14.82 30.79 37.78
C GLY A 45 15.19 29.33 38.05
N ILE A 46 15.48 28.56 37.01
CA ILE A 46 15.96 27.18 37.12
C ILE A 46 17.23 27.03 36.27
N ARG A 47 18.31 26.51 36.87
CA ARG A 47 19.51 26.11 36.14
C ARG A 47 19.66 24.60 36.11
N LEU A 48 19.62 24.01 34.91
CA LEU A 48 19.91 22.60 34.67
C LEU A 48 21.32 22.45 34.13
N TYR A 49 22.22 21.85 34.92
CA TYR A 49 23.60 21.62 34.56
C TYR A 49 23.86 20.11 34.45
N TYR A 50 24.16 19.61 33.23
CA TYR A 50 24.28 18.17 32.92
C TYR A 50 23.00 17.38 33.27
N SER A 51 21.82 17.91 32.97
CA SER A 51 20.57 17.17 33.13
C SER A 51 20.27 16.45 31.79
N TYR A 52 20.14 15.14 31.83
CA TYR A 52 20.17 14.38 30.56
C TYR A 52 18.81 13.91 30.08
N TYR A 53 18.07 13.10 30.81
CA TYR A 53 16.80 12.54 30.34
C TYR A 53 15.79 12.39 31.48
N GLY A 54 14.52 12.28 31.11
CA GLY A 54 13.42 12.05 32.06
C GLY A 54 13.08 13.20 32.97
N THR A 55 13.79 14.34 32.88
CA THR A 55 13.46 15.51 33.72
C THR A 55 12.23 16.20 33.13
N VAL A 56 11.21 16.40 33.94
CA VAL A 56 9.93 17.02 33.60
C VAL A 56 9.75 18.33 34.37
N ILE A 57 9.58 19.43 33.65
CA ILE A 57 9.28 20.76 34.20
C ILE A 57 7.89 21.11 33.71
N LYS A 58 6.89 21.06 34.61
CA LYS A 58 5.51 21.24 34.21
C LYS A 58 4.67 22.13 35.09
N ASN A 59 3.79 22.90 34.46
CA ASN A 59 2.82 23.78 35.13
C ASN A 59 3.44 24.78 36.10
N ASN A 60 4.70 25.19 35.88
CA ASN A 60 5.34 26.19 36.75
C ASN A 60 5.06 27.60 36.24
N TYR A 61 5.01 28.55 37.15
CA TYR A 61 4.99 29.99 36.87
C TYR A 61 6.38 30.55 37.14
N ILE A 62 7.15 30.87 36.11
CA ILE A 62 8.55 31.30 36.18
C ILE A 62 8.61 32.72 35.63
N HIS A 63 8.85 33.69 36.51
CA HIS A 63 8.70 35.09 36.17
C HIS A 63 9.65 36.05 36.84
N ASN A 64 9.81 37.26 36.26
CA ASN A 64 10.64 38.35 36.83
C ASN A 64 12.08 37.91 37.20
N ASN A 65 12.68 37.00 36.44
CA ASN A 65 14.07 36.64 36.57
C ASN A 65 14.89 37.54 35.63
N THR A 66 16.03 38.07 36.12
CA THR A 66 16.76 39.11 35.39
C THR A 66 17.54 38.60 34.19
N GLU A 67 17.78 37.29 34.11
CA GLU A 67 18.37 36.61 32.95
C GLU A 67 17.40 35.56 32.44
N GLU A 68 17.51 34.31 32.82
CA GLU A 68 16.72 33.24 32.24
C GLU A 68 15.61 32.70 33.15
N GLY A 69 14.45 32.41 32.58
CA GLY A 69 13.47 31.57 33.26
C GLY A 69 14.08 30.18 33.54
N ILE A 70 14.59 29.53 32.48
CA ILE A 70 15.33 28.27 32.56
C ILE A 70 16.63 28.37 31.74
N TYR A 71 17.76 28.05 32.39
CA TYR A 71 19.07 27.90 31.76
C TYR A 71 19.45 26.43 31.62
N LEU A 72 19.80 26.01 30.40
CA LEU A 72 20.26 24.66 30.07
C LEU A 72 21.73 24.69 29.68
N TYR A 73 22.56 23.91 30.41
CA TYR A 73 23.99 23.78 30.11
C TYR A 73 24.37 22.32 30.03
N TYR A 74 24.89 21.86 28.89
CA TYR A 74 25.15 20.44 28.60
C TYR A 74 23.97 19.52 28.96
N SER A 75 22.76 19.98 28.76
CA SER A 75 21.55 19.26 29.10
C SER A 75 20.86 18.72 27.84
N GLY A 76 20.24 17.54 27.95
CA GLY A 76 19.66 16.80 26.87
C GLY A 76 20.41 15.50 26.58
N SER A 77 19.74 14.48 26.06
CA SER A 77 20.30 13.13 25.92
C SER A 77 20.63 12.78 24.48
N THR A 78 21.78 12.14 24.26
CA THR A 78 22.17 11.52 22.97
C THR A 78 21.42 10.21 22.69
N ALA A 79 20.77 9.63 23.70
CA ALA A 79 20.28 8.24 23.62
C ALA A 79 18.76 8.09 23.61
N ALA A 80 17.98 9.14 23.83
CA ALA A 80 16.59 8.91 24.16
C ALA A 80 15.59 9.88 23.55
N ARG A 81 15.20 9.65 22.27
CA ARG A 81 13.90 10.10 21.75
C ARG A 81 12.73 9.59 22.60
N SER A 82 12.91 8.50 23.32
CA SER A 82 11.90 7.86 24.18
C SER A 82 11.77 8.48 25.57
N ASN A 83 12.69 9.35 25.98
CA ASN A 83 12.67 9.99 27.30
C ASN A 83 13.32 11.39 27.24
N PRO A 84 12.68 12.38 26.56
CA PRO A 84 13.23 13.73 26.40
C PRO A 84 13.26 14.52 27.71
N LEU A 85 13.93 15.67 27.73
CA LEU A 85 13.63 16.72 28.70
C LEU A 85 12.29 17.36 28.30
N GLU A 86 11.38 17.46 29.26
CA GLU A 86 10.02 17.96 29.02
C GLU A 86 9.75 19.28 29.69
N PHE A 87 9.25 20.25 28.92
CA PHE A 87 8.78 21.55 29.37
C PHE A 87 7.31 21.67 28.98
N VAL A 88 6.39 21.41 29.90
CA VAL A 88 4.96 21.25 29.57
C VAL A 88 4.08 22.16 30.41
N GLY A 89 3.24 22.98 29.78
CA GLY A 89 2.24 23.79 30.46
C GLY A 89 2.81 24.90 31.34
N ASN A 90 4.09 25.29 31.19
CA ASN A 90 4.68 26.34 31.99
C ASN A 90 4.31 27.74 31.48
N ARG A 91 4.34 28.71 32.40
CA ARG A 91 4.19 30.12 32.10
C ARG A 91 5.49 30.85 32.38
N PHE A 92 6.12 31.35 31.32
CA PHE A 92 7.29 32.22 31.38
C PHE A 92 6.86 33.66 31.17
N VAL A 93 7.06 34.54 32.13
CA VAL A 93 6.59 35.92 32.04
C VAL A 93 7.67 36.88 32.54
N ASP A 94 7.94 37.95 31.84
CA ASP A 94 8.85 39.03 32.23
C ASP A 94 10.26 38.55 32.66
N ASN A 95 10.82 37.53 31.98
CA ASN A 95 12.24 37.16 32.11
C ASN A 95 13.04 37.79 30.95
N ASN A 96 14.37 37.76 30.97
CA ASN A 96 15.15 38.14 29.82
C ASN A 96 14.98 37.11 28.67
N HIS A 97 15.11 35.81 29.02
CA HIS A 97 14.78 34.70 28.15
C HIS A 97 13.86 33.70 28.89
N GLY A 98 12.88 33.14 28.17
CA GLY A 98 12.05 32.08 28.77
C GLY A 98 12.88 30.81 28.99
N ILE A 99 13.41 30.21 27.92
CA ILE A 99 14.33 29.07 27.97
C ILE A 99 15.60 29.42 27.18
N TYR A 100 16.76 29.31 27.84
CA TYR A 100 18.06 29.50 27.19
C TYR A 100 18.91 28.23 27.24
N LYS A 101 19.38 27.80 26.08
CA LYS A 101 20.38 26.75 25.94
C LYS A 101 21.72 27.34 25.58
N GLY A 102 22.63 27.42 26.57
CA GLY A 102 23.87 28.19 26.48
C GLY A 102 25.14 27.41 26.14
N ASP A 103 25.08 26.07 25.98
CA ASP A 103 26.27 25.27 25.68
C ASP A 103 26.67 25.35 24.20
N THR A 104 27.98 25.13 23.96
CA THR A 104 28.59 25.15 22.61
C THR A 104 28.98 23.75 22.14
N SER A 105 28.66 22.68 22.89
CA SER A 105 29.09 21.33 22.60
C SER A 105 28.13 20.64 21.60
N SER A 106 28.73 19.97 20.61
CA SER A 106 27.99 19.14 19.65
C SER A 106 27.42 17.83 20.23
N SER A 107 27.83 17.49 21.45
CA SER A 107 27.64 16.14 22.01
C SER A 107 26.39 15.97 22.87
N TYR A 108 25.71 17.05 23.27
CA TYR A 108 24.72 16.98 24.34
C TYR A 108 23.48 17.86 24.10
N SER A 109 22.73 17.64 23.04
CA SER A 109 21.55 18.49 22.78
C SER A 109 20.50 17.81 21.93
N TYR A 110 20.00 16.71 22.41
CA TYR A 110 18.97 15.96 21.72
C TYR A 110 17.68 15.92 22.53
N ALA A 111 16.56 15.88 21.78
CA ALA A 111 15.26 15.52 22.29
C ALA A 111 14.75 16.38 23.46
N PHE A 112 14.30 17.58 23.15
CA PHE A 112 13.44 18.37 24.02
C PHE A 112 11.99 18.29 23.56
N LEU A 113 11.08 18.12 24.49
CA LEU A 113 9.65 18.33 24.31
C LEU A 113 9.26 19.64 24.98
N ILE A 114 8.89 20.65 24.20
CA ILE A 114 8.44 21.96 24.65
C ILE A 114 6.99 22.11 24.21
N LYS A 115 6.06 21.94 25.14
CA LYS A 115 4.66 21.78 24.77
C LYS A 115 3.72 22.55 25.69
N ASP A 116 2.68 23.14 25.11
CA ASP A 116 1.59 23.82 25.83
C ASP A 116 2.07 24.95 26.76
N ASN A 117 3.22 25.59 26.46
CA ASN A 117 3.77 26.67 27.29
C ASN A 117 3.32 28.04 26.79
N LEU A 118 3.27 28.99 27.72
CA LEU A 118 3.13 30.42 27.44
C LEU A 118 4.48 31.13 27.69
N PHE A 119 4.98 31.82 26.68
CA PHE A 119 6.10 32.75 26.76
C PHE A 119 5.57 34.16 26.50
N LYS A 120 5.54 34.99 27.56
CA LYS A 120 4.95 36.31 27.46
C LYS A 120 5.94 37.38 27.96
N SER A 121 6.06 38.46 27.19
CA SER A 121 6.81 39.67 27.57
C SER A 121 8.26 39.38 28.02
N GLN A 122 8.96 38.45 27.36
CA GLN A 122 10.39 38.26 27.62
C GLN A 122 11.17 39.45 27.04
N SER A 123 12.18 39.97 27.75
CA SER A 123 12.92 41.16 27.27
C SER A 123 13.70 40.89 25.98
N ASN A 124 14.05 39.64 25.66
CA ASN A 124 14.74 39.26 24.43
C ASN A 124 14.09 38.09 23.69
N TYR A 125 14.11 36.88 24.26
CA TYR A 125 13.69 35.67 23.53
C TYR A 125 12.76 34.79 24.34
N GLY A 126 11.73 34.24 23.69
CA GLY A 126 10.94 33.16 24.29
C GLY A 126 11.81 31.92 24.49
N ILE A 127 12.44 31.47 23.42
CA ILE A 127 13.43 30.38 23.45
C ILE A 127 14.69 30.84 22.71
N TRP A 128 15.85 30.67 23.34
CA TRP A 128 17.15 30.90 22.71
C TRP A 128 18.04 29.67 22.81
N SER A 129 18.49 29.15 21.67
CA SER A 129 19.53 28.13 21.61
C SER A 129 20.78 28.64 20.92
N HIS A 130 21.92 28.56 21.62
CA HIS A 130 23.19 29.01 21.07
C HIS A 130 23.81 28.03 20.09
N TYR A 131 23.70 26.70 20.33
CA TYR A 131 24.24 25.65 19.47
C TYR A 131 23.42 24.36 19.56
N TYR A 132 23.38 23.57 18.46
CA TYR A 132 22.86 22.21 18.35
C TYR A 132 21.47 21.97 18.96
N SER A 133 20.45 22.52 18.30
CA SER A 133 19.03 22.25 18.63
C SER A 133 18.52 21.13 17.74
N ARG A 134 18.87 19.90 18.08
CA ARG A 134 18.55 18.73 17.28
C ARG A 134 17.40 17.94 17.88
N GLU A 135 16.46 17.51 17.02
CA GLU A 135 15.34 16.65 17.41
C GLU A 135 14.41 17.25 18.47
N TRP A 136 14.29 18.58 18.48
CA TRP A 136 13.33 19.26 19.34
C TRP A 136 11.91 19.09 18.80
N VAL A 137 10.98 18.89 19.71
CA VAL A 137 9.55 18.92 19.45
C VAL A 137 8.98 20.12 20.18
N VAL A 138 8.52 21.13 19.45
CA VAL A 138 7.99 22.38 19.98
C VAL A 138 6.55 22.50 19.50
N GLU A 139 5.58 22.27 20.38
CA GLU A 139 4.18 22.10 20.00
C GLU A 139 3.21 22.89 20.89
N ASN A 140 2.19 23.47 20.28
CA ASN A 140 1.08 24.13 20.98
C ASN A 140 1.53 25.24 21.95
N ASN A 141 2.66 25.90 21.69
CA ASN A 141 3.11 26.98 22.55
C ASN A 141 2.59 28.32 22.06
N THR A 142 2.38 29.24 22.96
CA THR A 142 2.07 30.65 22.67
C THR A 142 3.29 31.51 23.01
N PHE A 143 3.73 32.28 22.02
CA PHE A 143 4.79 33.28 22.15
C PHE A 143 4.15 34.66 21.92
N ASP A 144 3.93 35.38 23.01
CA ASP A 144 3.33 36.72 23.03
C ASP A 144 4.41 37.73 23.44
N GLY A 145 4.91 38.46 22.45
CA GLY A 145 6.01 39.41 22.65
C GLY A 145 5.61 40.66 23.40
N ASP A 146 4.31 41.01 23.44
CA ASP A 146 3.77 42.22 24.07
C ASP A 146 4.51 43.50 23.64
N ASN A 147 5.09 43.49 22.42
CA ASN A 147 5.94 44.52 21.82
C ASN A 147 7.28 44.83 22.55
N ASP A 148 7.71 43.97 23.46
CA ASP A 148 9.01 44.09 24.16
C ASP A 148 9.99 42.97 23.72
N GLN A 149 9.50 41.78 23.41
CA GLN A 149 10.29 40.61 23.04
C GLN A 149 10.84 40.73 21.61
N SER A 150 12.16 40.53 21.45
CA SER A 150 12.79 40.57 20.13
C SER A 150 12.39 39.42 19.23
N HIS A 151 12.44 38.21 19.72
CA HIS A 151 12.10 36.99 18.95
C HIS A 151 11.32 35.97 19.79
N GLY A 152 10.34 35.32 19.16
CA GLY A 152 9.68 34.17 19.77
C GLY A 152 10.67 33.03 20.00
N ILE A 153 11.31 32.56 18.93
CA ILE A 153 12.35 31.53 18.97
C ILE A 153 13.58 31.97 18.20
N TYR A 154 14.75 31.87 18.84
CA TYR A 154 16.05 32.16 18.23
C TYR A 154 16.95 30.92 18.30
N LEU A 155 17.26 30.29 17.15
CA LEU A 155 18.14 29.15 17.02
C LEU A 155 19.39 29.54 16.23
N ASN A 156 20.55 29.59 16.90
CA ASN A 156 21.75 30.16 16.31
C ASN A 156 22.46 29.20 15.33
N ARG A 157 22.64 27.93 15.67
CA ARG A 157 23.35 26.97 14.81
C ARG A 157 22.82 25.54 14.94
N TYR A 158 22.84 24.80 13.83
CA TYR A 158 22.61 23.35 13.75
C TYR A 158 21.28 22.89 14.35
N SER A 159 20.17 23.44 13.85
CA SER A 159 18.81 23.15 14.32
C SER A 159 18.09 22.13 13.43
N TYR A 160 18.69 20.96 13.23
CA TYR A 160 18.17 19.97 12.31
C TYR A 160 17.30 18.90 12.97
N MET A 161 16.44 18.26 12.17
CA MET A 161 15.51 17.22 12.59
C MET A 161 14.49 17.68 13.65
N SER A 162 14.32 18.99 13.84
CA SER A 162 13.38 19.54 14.83
C SER A 162 12.00 19.75 14.19
N THR A 163 10.97 19.60 15.00
CA THR A 163 9.56 19.73 14.63
C THR A 163 8.93 20.86 15.42
N PHE A 164 8.21 21.74 14.72
CA PHE A 164 7.45 22.85 15.27
C PHE A 164 6.00 22.71 14.82
N GLY A 165 5.07 22.50 15.75
CA GLY A 165 3.66 22.25 15.46
C GLY A 165 2.70 23.13 16.24
N ASN A 166 1.71 23.72 15.59
CA ASN A 166 0.60 24.46 16.21
C ASN A 166 1.05 25.55 17.20
N ASN A 167 2.22 26.19 16.97
CA ASN A 167 2.66 27.31 17.79
C ASN A 167 2.08 28.62 17.28
N THR A 168 1.73 29.51 18.18
CA THR A 168 1.22 30.85 17.86
C THR A 168 2.24 31.91 18.29
N PHE A 169 2.50 32.85 17.40
CA PHE A 169 3.43 33.96 17.60
C PHE A 169 2.72 35.28 17.37
N SER A 170 2.94 36.24 18.27
CA SER A 170 2.40 37.59 18.16
C SER A 170 3.32 38.65 18.79
N ASP A 171 3.24 39.85 18.26
CA ASP A 171 3.74 41.09 18.87
C ASP A 171 5.25 41.10 19.19
N HIS A 172 6.08 40.42 18.37
CA HIS A 172 7.54 40.48 18.49
C HIS A 172 8.11 41.71 17.76
N THR A 173 9.13 42.32 18.36
CA THR A 173 9.72 43.56 17.82
C THR A 173 10.66 43.33 16.63
N SER A 174 11.11 42.09 16.40
CA SER A 174 12.01 41.74 15.28
C SER A 174 11.44 40.58 14.46
N THR A 175 11.61 39.33 14.88
CA THR A 175 11.10 38.18 14.14
C THR A 175 10.47 37.15 15.06
N ASP A 176 9.40 36.51 14.61
CA ASP A 176 8.79 35.39 15.35
C ASP A 176 9.76 34.20 15.46
N LEU A 177 10.37 33.85 14.33
CA LEU A 177 11.25 32.69 14.20
C LEU A 177 12.59 33.09 13.55
N TYR A 178 13.70 32.83 14.23
CA TYR A 178 15.04 33.16 13.76
C TYR A 178 15.95 31.94 13.73
N PHE A 179 16.34 31.50 12.51
CA PHE A 179 17.26 30.40 12.25
C PHE A 179 18.54 30.94 11.59
N TYR A 180 19.60 31.20 12.39
CA TYR A 180 20.80 31.85 11.88
C TYR A 180 21.65 30.95 10.98
N TYR A 181 21.93 29.72 11.41
CA TYR A 181 22.70 28.74 10.65
C TYR A 181 22.14 27.34 10.89
N CYS A 182 21.01 27.04 10.27
CA CYS A 182 20.29 25.80 10.52
C CYS A 182 21.14 24.56 10.25
N GLY A 183 21.92 24.55 9.17
CA GLY A 183 22.66 23.35 8.74
C GLY A 183 21.73 22.19 8.31
N CYS A 184 20.46 22.46 8.13
CA CYS A 184 19.43 21.49 7.83
C CYS A 184 19.33 21.30 6.32
N THR A 185 19.53 20.06 5.86
CA THR A 185 19.41 19.69 4.44
C THR A 185 18.78 18.31 4.30
N GLY A 186 18.05 18.08 3.21
CA GLY A 186 17.46 16.77 2.91
C GLY A 186 16.64 16.22 4.07
N THR A 187 16.97 15.02 4.53
CA THR A 187 16.29 14.33 5.64
C THR A 187 16.45 14.99 7.00
N ASN A 188 17.41 15.92 7.13
CA ASN A 188 17.68 16.67 8.35
C ASN A 188 16.92 18.01 8.40
N ALA A 189 16.04 18.27 7.45
CA ALA A 189 15.25 19.50 7.41
C ALA A 189 14.42 19.69 8.69
N VAL A 190 14.25 20.93 9.09
CA VAL A 190 13.27 21.32 10.10
C VAL A 190 11.88 21.19 9.50
N LYS A 191 10.91 20.76 10.32
CA LYS A 191 9.52 20.59 9.91
C LYS A 191 8.59 21.52 10.67
N PHE A 192 7.76 22.23 9.93
CA PHE A 192 6.70 23.07 10.47
C PHE A 192 5.33 22.48 10.15
N PHE A 193 4.45 22.43 11.16
CA PHE A 193 3.08 21.94 11.05
C PHE A 193 2.12 22.97 11.63
N SER A 194 1.27 23.56 10.82
CA SER A 194 0.17 24.45 11.27
C SER A 194 0.59 25.52 12.29
N ASN A 195 1.78 26.14 12.11
CA ASN A 195 2.20 27.24 12.98
C ASN A 195 1.63 28.57 12.46
N SER A 196 1.22 29.45 13.37
CA SER A 196 0.81 30.81 13.06
C SER A 196 1.94 31.79 13.42
N PHE A 197 2.64 32.32 12.42
CA PHE A 197 3.69 33.33 12.55
C PHE A 197 3.64 34.32 11.37
N SER A 198 4.14 35.53 11.57
CA SER A 198 4.17 36.57 10.51
C SER A 198 5.57 36.77 9.94
N THR A 199 6.61 36.48 10.70
CA THR A 199 8.00 36.77 10.33
C THR A 199 8.94 35.61 10.61
N ILE A 200 9.81 35.33 9.64
CA ILE A 200 10.86 34.32 9.76
C ILE A 200 12.19 34.84 9.18
N TYR A 201 13.28 34.51 9.84
CA TYR A 201 14.63 34.62 9.31
C TYR A 201 15.25 33.24 9.17
N ASN A 202 15.63 32.85 7.97
CA ASN A 202 16.29 31.59 7.68
C ASN A 202 17.57 31.80 6.86
N ASN A 203 18.71 31.68 7.51
CA ASN A 203 20.02 31.73 6.87
C ASN A 203 20.63 30.33 6.86
N ASN A 204 20.85 29.77 5.66
CA ASN A 204 21.50 28.49 5.42
C ASN A 204 20.80 27.28 6.03
N GLY A 205 19.59 26.99 5.54
CA GLY A 205 18.85 25.78 5.96
C GLY A 205 17.61 25.49 5.12
N LEU A 206 17.16 24.25 5.20
CA LEU A 206 15.90 23.79 4.64
C LEU A 206 14.85 23.61 5.75
N ILE A 207 13.78 24.37 5.66
CA ILE A 207 12.61 24.25 6.54
C ILE A 207 11.43 23.85 5.67
N ASN A 208 10.89 22.65 5.87
CA ASN A 208 9.69 22.20 5.18
C ASN A 208 8.45 22.63 5.97
N VAL A 209 7.49 23.21 5.28
CA VAL A 209 6.19 23.60 5.83
C VAL A 209 5.15 22.57 5.42
N TYR A 210 4.43 22.04 6.40
CA TYR A 210 3.36 21.07 6.21
C TYR A 210 2.05 21.68 6.71
N ASN A 211 1.04 21.60 5.89
CA ASN A 211 -0.33 21.92 6.25
C ASN A 211 -1.21 20.68 6.12
N ASN A 212 -2.28 20.65 6.85
CA ASN A 212 -3.21 19.54 6.85
C ASN A 212 -4.14 19.64 5.64
N LEU A 213 -4.02 18.71 4.71
CA LEU A 213 -4.84 18.65 3.51
C LEU A 213 -5.84 17.51 3.62
N ASN A 214 -7.10 17.83 3.54
CA ASN A 214 -8.15 16.87 3.25
C ASN A 214 -8.49 16.91 1.75
N VAL A 215 -8.86 15.79 1.19
CA VAL A 215 -9.34 15.70 -0.19
C VAL A 215 -10.76 15.16 -0.16
N ARG A 216 -11.64 15.84 -0.87
CA ARG A 216 -13.03 15.43 -1.08
C ARG A 216 -13.31 15.25 -2.55
N THR A 217 -13.87 14.12 -2.92
CA THR A 217 -14.29 13.84 -4.29
C THR A 217 -15.78 14.12 -4.46
N LEU A 218 -16.11 14.78 -5.57
CA LEU A 218 -17.46 15.26 -5.90
C LEU A 218 -17.86 14.75 -7.29
N ASP A 219 -19.18 14.65 -7.54
CA ASP A 219 -19.72 14.52 -8.89
C ASP A 219 -19.84 15.91 -9.57
N GLU A 220 -20.40 15.95 -10.78
CA GLU A 220 -20.59 17.19 -11.55
C GLU A 220 -21.66 18.13 -10.97
N ASP A 221 -22.46 17.64 -10.05
CA ASP A 221 -23.51 18.40 -9.32
C ASP A 221 -23.06 18.80 -7.91
N ASP A 222 -21.74 18.73 -7.61
CA ASP A 222 -21.12 18.99 -6.30
C ASP A 222 -21.57 18.06 -5.16
N ASN A 223 -22.19 16.93 -5.48
CA ASN A 223 -22.51 15.94 -4.46
C ASN A 223 -21.30 15.07 -4.13
N ALA A 224 -21.27 14.53 -2.92
CA ALA A 224 -20.22 13.61 -2.49
C ALA A 224 -20.14 12.36 -3.39
N PHE A 225 -18.94 12.07 -3.90
CA PHE A 225 -18.68 10.90 -4.72
C PHE A 225 -17.77 9.92 -3.97
N SER A 226 -18.32 8.79 -3.57
CA SER A 226 -17.65 7.80 -2.72
C SER A 226 -16.87 6.74 -3.50
N ASN A 227 -16.09 5.96 -2.78
CA ASN A 227 -15.36 4.79 -3.29
C ASN A 227 -14.37 5.12 -4.42
N VAL A 228 -13.76 6.31 -4.36
CA VAL A 228 -12.75 6.79 -5.30
C VAL A 228 -11.36 6.38 -4.83
N ASP A 229 -10.56 5.86 -5.73
CA ASP A 229 -9.14 5.61 -5.51
C ASP A 229 -8.34 6.91 -5.67
N LEU A 230 -7.32 7.11 -4.81
CA LEU A 230 -6.47 8.32 -4.84
C LEU A 230 -4.98 7.98 -4.71
N GLU A 231 -4.16 8.82 -5.36
CA GLU A 231 -2.74 8.98 -5.05
C GLU A 231 -2.47 10.47 -4.83
N ILE A 232 -1.95 10.82 -3.64
CA ILE A 232 -1.56 12.20 -3.29
C ILE A 232 -0.06 12.23 -3.11
N LYS A 233 0.63 13.01 -3.93
CA LYS A 233 2.10 13.09 -3.91
C LYS A 233 2.62 14.47 -4.27
N ASP A 234 3.84 14.75 -3.83
CA ASP A 234 4.67 15.81 -4.40
C ASP A 234 5.81 15.22 -5.25
N SER A 235 6.80 16.03 -5.60
CA SER A 235 7.97 15.60 -6.37
C SER A 235 8.90 14.61 -5.62
N VAL A 236 8.71 14.44 -4.32
CA VAL A 236 9.63 13.68 -3.44
C VAL A 236 8.91 12.58 -2.67
N THR A 237 7.68 12.83 -2.23
CA THR A 237 6.96 11.98 -1.27
C THR A 237 5.56 11.64 -1.77
N THR A 238 5.16 10.39 -1.59
CA THR A 238 3.76 9.95 -1.70
C THR A 238 3.17 9.93 -0.29
N TYR A 239 2.09 10.66 -0.08
CA TYR A 239 1.43 10.84 1.22
C TYR A 239 0.25 9.91 1.42
N TYR A 240 -0.51 9.67 0.35
CA TYR A 240 -1.71 8.84 0.35
C TYR A 240 -1.74 7.99 -0.91
N LYS A 241 -2.06 6.71 -0.79
CA LYS A 241 -2.03 5.80 -1.93
C LYS A 241 -2.96 4.63 -1.73
N THR A 242 -4.05 4.60 -2.49
CA THR A 242 -5.04 3.52 -2.44
C THR A 242 -4.61 2.28 -3.26
N PRO A 243 -5.34 1.16 -3.16
CA PRO A 243 -5.02 -0.07 -3.88
C PRO A 243 -4.90 0.06 -5.39
N HIS A 244 -5.68 0.95 -6.02
CA HIS A 244 -5.56 1.24 -7.46
C HIS A 244 -4.12 1.59 -7.86
N TRP A 245 -3.45 2.37 -7.04
CA TRP A 245 -2.08 2.82 -7.28
C TRP A 245 -1.04 1.92 -6.60
N GLY A 246 -1.45 0.75 -6.05
CA GLY A 246 -0.57 -0.19 -5.35
C GLY A 246 -0.24 0.21 -3.91
N GLY A 247 -1.10 0.99 -3.26
CA GLY A 247 -1.03 1.34 -1.84
C GLY A 247 -1.98 0.53 -0.97
N THR A 248 -2.11 0.93 0.29
CA THR A 248 -2.96 0.28 1.30
C THR A 248 -4.00 1.20 1.92
N ASP A 249 -4.00 2.49 1.54
CA ASP A 249 -4.93 3.48 2.09
C ASP A 249 -6.36 3.23 1.60
N SER A 250 -7.33 3.66 2.37
CA SER A 250 -8.73 3.47 2.06
C SER A 250 -9.18 4.37 0.90
N ARG A 251 -10.16 3.92 0.12
CA ARG A 251 -10.89 4.78 -0.83
C ARG A 251 -11.70 5.83 -0.08
N THR A 252 -12.18 6.84 -0.81
CA THR A 252 -13.06 7.86 -0.20
C THR A 252 -14.31 7.24 0.40
N ASP A 253 -14.75 7.81 1.52
CA ASP A 253 -15.93 7.40 2.28
C ASP A 253 -17.26 7.81 1.59
N SER A 254 -18.38 7.56 2.24
CA SER A 254 -19.72 7.93 1.74
C SER A 254 -19.94 9.44 1.59
N SER A 255 -19.11 10.26 2.23
CA SER A 255 -19.12 11.72 2.13
C SER A 255 -18.08 12.25 1.13
N GLY A 256 -17.39 11.35 0.44
CA GLY A 256 -16.37 11.65 -0.56
C GLY A 256 -15.00 11.98 0.02
N TYR A 257 -14.78 11.88 1.33
CA TYR A 257 -13.51 12.23 1.96
C TYR A 257 -12.51 11.07 2.01
N ILE A 258 -11.22 11.39 2.01
CA ILE A 258 -10.18 10.45 2.42
C ILE A 258 -10.34 10.10 3.90
N SER A 259 -9.85 8.92 4.33
CA SER A 259 -10.07 8.39 5.68
C SER A 259 -9.51 9.27 6.80
N SER A 260 -8.48 10.05 6.51
CA SER A 260 -7.88 11.05 7.40
C SER A 260 -7.23 12.13 6.57
N ALA A 261 -7.32 13.38 7.01
CA ALA A 261 -6.53 14.46 6.43
C ALA A 261 -5.03 14.21 6.66
N GLU A 262 -4.20 14.53 5.66
CA GLU A 262 -2.77 14.24 5.67
C GLU A 262 -1.96 15.53 5.83
N TYR A 263 -0.88 15.47 6.63
CA TYR A 263 0.10 16.53 6.66
C TYR A 263 0.98 16.46 5.42
N ILE A 264 0.73 17.36 4.47
CA ILE A 264 1.39 17.41 3.18
C ILE A 264 2.30 18.65 3.13
N ARG A 265 3.49 18.49 2.57
CA ARG A 265 4.40 19.59 2.37
C ARG A 265 3.79 20.60 1.40
N SER A 266 3.33 21.74 1.93
CA SER A 266 2.72 22.81 1.16
C SER A 266 3.76 23.79 0.61
N GLY A 267 4.92 23.90 1.29
CA GLY A 267 6.00 24.78 0.89
C GLY A 267 7.31 24.51 1.62
N TYR A 268 8.30 25.36 1.35
CA TYR A 268 9.61 25.28 2.03
C TYR A 268 10.37 26.60 1.99
N TYR A 269 11.19 26.84 3.01
CA TYR A 269 12.21 27.89 3.01
C TYR A 269 13.57 27.23 2.73
N SER A 270 14.30 27.72 1.74
CA SER A 270 15.62 27.20 1.38
C SER A 270 16.63 28.35 1.33
N ASN A 271 17.44 28.48 2.38
CA ASN A 271 18.43 29.55 2.53
C ASN A 271 17.85 30.95 2.29
N SER A 272 16.60 31.15 2.66
CA SER A 272 15.83 32.35 2.33
C SER A 272 14.69 32.54 3.33
N ASN A 273 14.26 33.80 3.48
CA ASN A 273 13.08 34.18 4.25
C ASN A 273 11.79 34.10 3.40
N THR A 274 11.91 33.72 2.12
CA THR A 274 10.78 33.60 1.22
C THR A 274 10.31 32.15 1.19
N LEU A 275 9.02 31.95 1.43
CA LEU A 275 8.36 30.68 1.25
C LEU A 275 8.31 30.34 -0.24
N ASN A 276 8.77 29.17 -0.60
CA ASN A 276 8.60 28.60 -1.92
C ASN A 276 7.43 27.61 -1.86
N ASP A 277 6.47 27.78 -2.73
CA ASP A 277 5.32 26.89 -2.82
C ASP A 277 5.75 25.50 -3.30
N ASN A 278 5.08 24.48 -2.81
CA ASN A 278 5.24 23.12 -3.28
C ASN A 278 3.99 22.67 -4.04
N THR A 279 4.20 22.12 -5.22
CA THR A 279 3.11 21.57 -6.02
C THR A 279 2.75 20.18 -5.55
N VAL A 280 1.49 19.98 -5.23
CA VAL A 280 0.91 18.68 -4.88
C VAL A 280 0.13 18.16 -6.07
N THR A 281 0.34 16.93 -6.41
CA THR A 281 -0.41 16.22 -7.44
C THR A 281 -1.35 15.22 -6.80
N VAL A 282 -2.63 15.30 -7.15
CA VAL A 282 -3.65 14.34 -6.77
C VAL A 282 -4.13 13.63 -8.03
N LYS A 283 -4.00 12.32 -8.02
CA LYS A 283 -4.61 11.45 -9.04
C LYS A 283 -5.83 10.79 -8.40
N ILE A 284 -6.93 10.81 -9.10
CA ILE A 284 -8.15 10.10 -8.69
C ILE A 284 -8.57 9.10 -9.77
N ALA A 285 -9.15 7.99 -9.34
CA ALA A 285 -9.76 7.02 -10.24
C ALA A 285 -11.00 6.36 -9.61
N HIS A 286 -12.03 6.17 -10.42
CA HIS A 286 -13.22 5.41 -10.05
C HIS A 286 -13.73 4.64 -11.27
N GLY A 287 -13.57 3.33 -11.24
CA GLY A 287 -13.79 2.51 -12.44
C GLY A 287 -12.89 3.00 -13.58
N VAL A 288 -13.51 3.40 -14.67
CA VAL A 288 -12.83 3.92 -15.86
C VAL A 288 -12.57 5.43 -15.81
N ARG A 289 -13.08 6.11 -14.82
CA ARG A 289 -12.93 7.57 -14.65
C ARG A 289 -11.62 7.84 -13.95
N ALA A 290 -10.80 8.68 -14.52
CA ALA A 290 -9.56 9.13 -13.90
C ALA A 290 -9.30 10.61 -14.18
N LYS A 291 -8.70 11.30 -13.23
CA LYS A 291 -8.27 12.70 -13.35
C LYS A 291 -6.97 12.88 -12.60
N THR A 292 -6.10 13.69 -13.15
CA THR A 292 -4.91 14.17 -12.45
C THR A 292 -5.04 15.68 -12.33
N THR A 293 -4.87 16.20 -11.12
CA THR A 293 -4.84 17.63 -10.85
C THR A 293 -3.59 17.97 -10.05
N SER A 294 -3.10 19.17 -10.22
CA SER A 294 -1.95 19.69 -9.46
C SER A 294 -2.25 21.10 -9.00
N PHE A 295 -1.94 21.39 -7.75
CA PHE A 295 -2.21 22.68 -7.12
C PHE A 295 -1.17 22.98 -6.04
N THR A 296 -1.17 24.23 -5.59
CA THR A 296 -0.45 24.67 -4.39
C THR A 296 -1.46 25.06 -3.32
N PHE A 297 -1.09 24.94 -2.06
CA PHE A 297 -1.90 25.37 -0.93
C PHE A 297 -1.00 25.87 0.20
N ASP A 298 -1.47 26.82 1.00
CA ASP A 298 -0.68 27.54 2.01
C ASP A 298 -1.23 27.41 3.43
N SER A 299 -2.38 26.77 3.59
CA SER A 299 -3.08 26.61 4.86
C SER A 299 -3.79 25.27 4.95
N ASP A 300 -4.16 24.86 6.16
CA ASP A 300 -5.00 23.71 6.40
C ASP A 300 -6.34 23.86 5.66
N GLY A 301 -6.77 22.80 4.97
CA GLY A 301 -7.98 22.92 4.16
C GLY A 301 -8.45 21.61 3.54
N THR A 302 -9.50 21.74 2.76
CA THR A 302 -10.06 20.66 1.95
C THR A 302 -9.98 21.04 0.48
N GLU A 303 -9.38 20.19 -0.34
CA GLU A 303 -9.42 20.29 -1.79
C GLU A 303 -10.56 19.45 -2.35
N ASN A 304 -11.47 20.10 -3.06
CA ASN A 304 -12.57 19.44 -3.73
C ASN A 304 -12.18 19.06 -5.16
N ILE A 305 -12.26 17.77 -5.46
CA ILE A 305 -11.87 17.26 -6.77
C ILE A 305 -13.08 16.56 -7.42
N GLU A 306 -13.53 17.13 -8.51
CA GLU A 306 -14.59 16.57 -9.33
C GLU A 306 -14.11 15.28 -10.02
N VAL A 307 -14.87 14.21 -9.86
CA VAL A 307 -14.71 12.95 -10.60
C VAL A 307 -15.34 13.14 -11.98
N PRO A 308 -14.58 13.08 -13.08
CA PRO A 308 -15.10 13.40 -14.40
C PRO A 308 -16.24 12.45 -14.80
N ASN A 309 -17.31 13.01 -15.34
CA ASN A 309 -18.50 12.27 -15.76
C ASN A 309 -18.37 11.70 -17.18
N ASN A 310 -17.53 12.28 -18.01
CA ASN A 310 -17.36 11.95 -19.42
C ASN A 310 -16.19 11.01 -19.64
N TYR A 311 -16.29 9.77 -19.19
CA TYR A 311 -15.34 8.74 -19.62
C TYR A 311 -16.01 7.80 -20.60
N LYS A 312 -15.45 7.73 -21.81
CA LYS A 312 -15.76 6.69 -22.78
C LYS A 312 -15.29 5.33 -22.25
N ASP A 313 -16.08 4.32 -22.56
CA ASP A 313 -15.87 2.92 -22.24
C ASP A 313 -14.40 2.49 -22.28
N GLY A 314 -13.91 1.91 -21.18
CA GLY A 314 -12.70 1.12 -21.17
C GLY A 314 -11.38 1.88 -21.16
N VAL A 315 -11.12 2.71 -20.15
CA VAL A 315 -9.75 3.21 -19.94
C VAL A 315 -8.86 2.06 -19.47
N ILE A 316 -7.80 1.85 -20.24
CA ILE A 316 -6.71 0.92 -19.89
C ILE A 316 -5.48 1.74 -19.54
N GLU A 317 -4.87 1.44 -18.40
CA GLU A 317 -3.64 2.10 -17.97
C GLU A 317 -2.44 1.22 -18.28
N ASN A 318 -1.46 1.74 -19.01
CA ASN A 318 -0.15 1.16 -19.04
C ASN A 318 0.59 1.62 -17.77
N LYS A 319 0.82 0.68 -16.83
CA LYS A 319 1.42 0.98 -15.50
C LYS A 319 2.89 1.39 -15.60
N ASP A 320 3.60 0.99 -16.63
CA ASP A 320 5.02 1.27 -16.79
C ASP A 320 5.27 2.68 -17.36
N THR A 321 4.33 3.18 -18.15
CA THR A 321 4.39 4.54 -18.73
C THR A 321 3.41 5.51 -18.09
N GLU A 322 2.57 5.06 -17.15
CA GLU A 322 1.46 5.83 -16.54
C GLU A 322 0.51 6.44 -17.58
N THR A 323 0.40 5.84 -18.77
CA THR A 323 -0.40 6.34 -19.88
C THR A 323 -1.77 5.69 -19.91
N LEU A 324 -2.81 6.50 -20.07
CA LEU A 324 -4.21 6.06 -20.15
C LEU A 324 -4.66 5.96 -21.62
N TYR A 325 -5.36 4.89 -21.94
CA TYR A 325 -5.90 4.62 -23.27
C TYR A 325 -7.41 4.44 -23.24
N SER A 326 -8.10 4.96 -24.24
CA SER A 326 -9.55 4.82 -24.39
C SER A 326 -9.98 3.52 -25.09
N SER A 327 -9.03 2.73 -25.60
CA SER A 327 -9.29 1.42 -26.19
C SER A 327 -8.16 0.44 -25.93
N PHE A 328 -8.50 -0.84 -25.84
CA PHE A 328 -7.51 -1.90 -25.62
C PHE A 328 -6.53 -2.03 -26.78
N SER A 329 -7.01 -1.92 -28.02
CA SER A 329 -6.16 -2.00 -29.20
C SER A 329 -5.09 -0.90 -29.23
N SER A 330 -5.45 0.34 -28.81
CA SER A 330 -4.48 1.43 -28.68
C SER A 330 -3.47 1.17 -27.58
N ALA A 331 -3.91 0.65 -26.44
CA ALA A 331 -3.03 0.31 -25.31
C ALA A 331 -2.02 -0.78 -25.69
N VAL A 332 -2.48 -1.89 -26.27
CA VAL A 332 -1.61 -2.99 -26.73
C VAL A 332 -0.67 -2.53 -27.84
N SER A 333 -1.17 -1.74 -28.80
CA SER A 333 -0.33 -1.21 -29.89
C SER A 333 0.82 -0.35 -29.38
N ALA A 334 0.58 0.48 -28.36
CA ALA A 334 1.57 1.38 -27.77
C ALA A 334 2.49 0.68 -26.76
N ALA A 335 2.06 -0.42 -26.15
CA ALA A 335 2.82 -1.12 -25.12
C ALA A 335 4.13 -1.72 -25.66
N SER A 336 5.12 -1.80 -24.82
CA SER A 336 6.32 -2.63 -25.00
C SER A 336 6.09 -4.04 -24.49
N ALA A 337 6.90 -5.00 -24.95
CA ALA A 337 6.83 -6.36 -24.41
C ALA A 337 7.19 -6.35 -22.90
N GLY A 338 6.35 -6.99 -22.11
CA GLY A 338 6.48 -7.02 -20.64
C GLY A 338 5.70 -5.93 -19.92
N ASP A 339 5.20 -4.91 -20.60
CA ASP A 339 4.41 -3.85 -19.95
C ASP A 339 3.15 -4.42 -19.29
N VAL A 340 2.75 -3.79 -18.19
CA VAL A 340 1.52 -4.11 -17.47
C VAL A 340 0.39 -3.21 -17.93
N LEU A 341 -0.61 -3.81 -18.59
CA LEU A 341 -1.85 -3.15 -18.97
C LEU A 341 -2.93 -3.44 -17.92
N GLN A 342 -3.25 -2.45 -17.12
CA GLN A 342 -4.25 -2.52 -16.06
C GLN A 342 -5.65 -2.26 -16.62
N LEU A 343 -6.53 -3.22 -16.48
CA LEU A 343 -7.97 -3.08 -16.72
C LEU A 343 -8.67 -2.71 -15.41
N TRP A 344 -9.36 -1.59 -15.42
CA TRP A 344 -10.09 -1.13 -14.24
C TRP A 344 -11.50 -1.72 -14.19
N ALA A 345 -12.22 -1.48 -13.08
CA ALA A 345 -13.56 -2.01 -12.87
C ALA A 345 -14.54 -1.60 -13.98
N TRP A 346 -14.81 -2.48 -14.91
CA TRP A 346 -15.67 -2.27 -16.07
C TRP A 346 -16.02 -3.59 -16.75
N ASN A 347 -17.07 -3.57 -17.59
CA ASN A 347 -17.34 -4.62 -18.56
C ASN A 347 -16.67 -4.26 -19.89
N TYR A 348 -15.56 -4.88 -20.17
CA TYR A 348 -14.84 -4.75 -21.43
C TYR A 348 -15.44 -5.70 -22.45
N ASN A 349 -15.52 -5.27 -23.71
CA ASN A 349 -15.83 -6.16 -24.81
C ASN A 349 -14.64 -7.12 -25.06
N SER A 350 -14.80 -8.02 -26.03
CA SER A 350 -13.75 -8.96 -26.45
C SER A 350 -12.39 -8.27 -26.68
N LEU A 351 -11.32 -8.92 -26.22
CA LEU A 351 -9.95 -8.40 -26.27
C LEU A 351 -9.04 -9.32 -27.10
N GLU A 352 -8.28 -8.71 -28.00
CA GLU A 352 -7.26 -9.39 -28.81
C GLU A 352 -5.86 -8.98 -28.31
N VAL A 353 -5.09 -9.93 -27.74
CA VAL A 353 -3.77 -9.65 -27.13
C VAL A 353 -2.66 -9.98 -28.13
N THR A 354 -2.21 -8.96 -28.87
CA THR A 354 -1.25 -9.09 -29.97
C THR A 354 0.21 -8.86 -29.59
N LYS A 355 0.50 -8.59 -28.31
CA LYS A 355 1.85 -8.43 -27.77
C LYS A 355 2.04 -9.19 -26.47
N GLY A 356 3.28 -9.56 -26.15
CA GLY A 356 3.65 -10.20 -24.89
C GLY A 356 3.60 -9.21 -23.73
N VAL A 357 2.43 -8.98 -23.18
CA VAL A 357 2.14 -8.04 -22.09
C VAL A 357 1.54 -8.78 -20.89
N VAL A 358 1.52 -8.11 -19.74
CA VAL A 358 0.74 -8.51 -18.59
C VAL A 358 -0.60 -7.79 -18.62
N LEU A 359 -1.69 -8.52 -18.86
CA LEU A 359 -3.05 -8.01 -18.78
C LEU A 359 -3.59 -8.27 -17.39
N ARG A 360 -3.74 -7.23 -16.59
CA ARG A 360 -4.13 -7.31 -15.19
C ARG A 360 -5.47 -6.66 -14.92
N GLY A 361 -6.41 -7.41 -14.33
CA GLY A 361 -7.63 -6.83 -13.79
C GLY A 361 -7.41 -6.18 -12.43
N ASN A 362 -8.23 -5.20 -12.08
CA ASN A 362 -8.26 -4.62 -10.75
C ASN A 362 -8.66 -5.66 -9.68
N SER A 363 -9.67 -6.46 -10.00
CA SER A 363 -10.05 -7.66 -9.24
C SER A 363 -10.98 -8.53 -10.10
N THR A 364 -11.08 -9.82 -9.77
CA THR A 364 -12.05 -10.70 -10.42
C THR A 364 -13.52 -10.27 -10.20
N ALA A 365 -13.80 -9.49 -9.16
CA ALA A 365 -15.16 -9.02 -8.91
C ALA A 365 -15.60 -7.83 -9.77
N THR A 366 -14.65 -7.08 -10.32
CA THR A 366 -14.95 -5.76 -10.90
C THR A 366 -14.41 -5.54 -12.31
N ALA A 367 -13.33 -6.22 -12.69
CA ALA A 367 -12.80 -6.17 -14.05
C ALA A 367 -13.29 -7.39 -14.84
N ILE A 368 -14.24 -7.17 -15.72
CA ILE A 368 -14.94 -8.22 -16.47
C ILE A 368 -14.64 -8.04 -17.95
N VAL A 369 -14.28 -9.10 -18.64
CA VAL A 369 -14.22 -9.14 -20.10
C VAL A 369 -15.38 -10.00 -20.60
N ASP A 370 -16.29 -9.39 -21.31
CA ASP A 370 -17.49 -10.04 -21.85
C ASP A 370 -17.40 -10.12 -23.37
N GLY A 371 -17.24 -11.31 -23.87
CA GLY A 371 -17.18 -11.56 -25.31
C GLY A 371 -18.52 -11.35 -26.03
N GLY A 372 -19.66 -11.47 -25.30
CA GLY A 372 -20.98 -11.33 -25.87
C GLY A 372 -21.24 -12.27 -27.03
N SER A 373 -21.40 -11.74 -28.22
CA SER A 373 -21.56 -12.53 -29.45
C SER A 373 -20.27 -12.74 -30.25
N SER A 374 -19.12 -12.31 -29.74
CA SER A 374 -17.80 -12.55 -30.35
C SER A 374 -17.38 -14.01 -30.19
N ASP A 375 -16.50 -14.50 -31.02
CA ASP A 375 -16.00 -15.87 -30.95
C ASP A 375 -15.31 -16.11 -29.60
N ASN A 376 -14.48 -15.17 -29.15
CA ASN A 376 -13.78 -15.27 -27.90
C ASN A 376 -13.95 -14.00 -27.04
N ALA A 377 -13.96 -14.14 -25.70
CA ALA A 377 -13.84 -13.00 -24.83
C ALA A 377 -12.38 -12.49 -24.80
N ILE A 378 -11.41 -13.40 -24.71
CA ILE A 378 -9.99 -13.08 -24.92
C ILE A 378 -9.40 -14.01 -25.97
N GLU A 379 -8.77 -13.42 -26.99
CA GLU A 379 -7.95 -14.13 -27.98
C GLU A 379 -6.47 -13.73 -27.81
N ILE A 380 -5.60 -14.71 -27.51
CA ILE A 380 -4.16 -14.51 -27.37
C ILE A 380 -3.47 -14.74 -28.70
N LYS A 381 -2.80 -13.70 -29.23
CA LYS A 381 -2.05 -13.69 -30.50
C LYS A 381 -0.59 -13.31 -30.32
N SER A 382 0.00 -13.63 -29.17
CA SER A 382 1.43 -13.38 -28.89
C SER A 382 1.98 -14.34 -27.87
N ASN A 383 3.27 -14.57 -27.93
CA ASN A 383 4.02 -15.27 -26.88
C ASN A 383 4.18 -14.42 -25.62
N SER A 384 4.48 -15.07 -24.49
CA SER A 384 4.81 -14.41 -23.23
C SER A 384 3.74 -13.46 -22.71
N VAL A 385 2.46 -13.87 -22.85
CA VAL A 385 1.31 -13.14 -22.32
C VAL A 385 0.98 -13.65 -20.92
N THR A 386 0.77 -12.73 -20.00
CA THR A 386 0.18 -13.03 -18.68
C THR A 386 -1.21 -12.41 -18.60
N ILE A 387 -2.20 -13.17 -18.15
CA ILE A 387 -3.56 -12.68 -17.86
C ILE A 387 -3.87 -13.00 -16.41
N GLU A 388 -4.22 -11.97 -15.64
CA GLU A 388 -4.41 -12.14 -14.22
C GLU A 388 -5.52 -11.26 -13.60
N ASN A 389 -6.15 -11.78 -12.55
CA ASN A 389 -7.14 -11.06 -11.73
C ASN A 389 -8.35 -10.54 -12.50
N LEU A 390 -8.88 -11.30 -13.42
CA LEU A 390 -10.02 -10.95 -14.29
C LEU A 390 -11.17 -11.93 -14.13
N THR A 391 -12.38 -11.45 -14.37
CA THR A 391 -13.51 -12.30 -14.75
C THR A 391 -13.68 -12.27 -16.26
N LEU A 392 -13.80 -13.44 -16.87
CA LEU A 392 -14.08 -13.61 -18.28
C LEU A 392 -15.45 -14.27 -18.44
N GLN A 393 -16.27 -13.77 -19.37
CA GLN A 393 -17.59 -14.34 -19.61
C GLN A 393 -18.05 -14.12 -21.05
N GLY A 394 -19.07 -14.83 -21.43
CA GLY A 394 -19.78 -14.68 -22.71
C GLY A 394 -18.87 -14.85 -23.93
N SER A 395 -19.23 -15.75 -24.83
CA SER A 395 -18.61 -15.87 -26.15
C SER A 395 -19.43 -16.88 -26.94
N SER A 396 -19.32 -16.85 -28.26
CA SER A 396 -19.99 -17.85 -29.11
C SER A 396 -19.16 -19.12 -29.31
N ASP A 397 -17.86 -19.08 -29.04
CA ASP A 397 -16.98 -20.27 -29.14
C ASP A 397 -16.22 -20.49 -27.81
N SER A 398 -15.06 -19.92 -27.61
CA SER A 398 -14.27 -20.12 -26.41
C SER A 398 -14.12 -18.83 -25.62
N VAL A 399 -14.29 -18.88 -24.27
CA VAL A 399 -14.14 -17.67 -23.46
C VAL A 399 -12.70 -17.16 -23.52
N LEU A 400 -11.71 -18.07 -23.43
CA LEU A 400 -10.30 -17.74 -23.65
C LEU A 400 -9.71 -18.70 -24.68
N PHE A 401 -9.19 -18.17 -25.77
CA PHE A 401 -8.52 -18.91 -26.83
C PHE A 401 -7.05 -18.48 -27.00
N ALA A 402 -6.18 -19.46 -27.20
CA ALA A 402 -4.80 -19.26 -27.63
C ALA A 402 -4.42 -20.33 -28.65
N GLY A 403 -3.95 -19.90 -29.83
CA GLY A 403 -3.37 -20.78 -30.84
C GLY A 403 -1.92 -21.16 -30.50
N SER A 404 -1.07 -21.32 -31.50
CA SER A 404 0.31 -21.79 -31.37
C SER A 404 1.25 -20.76 -30.70
N TYR A 405 0.91 -20.29 -29.50
CA TYR A 405 1.71 -19.33 -28.72
C TYR A 405 2.29 -19.97 -27.46
N ASN A 406 3.44 -19.46 -27.03
CA ASN A 406 4.25 -20.06 -25.98
C ASN A 406 4.41 -19.16 -24.77
N ASN A 407 4.75 -19.76 -23.62
CA ASN A 407 5.06 -19.05 -22.39
C ASN A 407 3.88 -18.17 -21.90
N LEU A 408 2.68 -18.74 -21.91
CA LEU A 408 1.47 -18.08 -21.44
C LEU A 408 1.30 -18.34 -19.93
N GLN A 409 0.79 -17.33 -19.22
CA GLN A 409 0.45 -17.44 -17.81
C GLN A 409 -0.97 -16.96 -17.56
N LEU A 410 -1.83 -17.85 -17.08
CA LEU A 410 -3.19 -17.53 -16.65
C LEU A 410 -3.25 -17.65 -15.13
N GLN A 411 -3.61 -16.58 -14.43
CA GLN A 411 -3.56 -16.54 -12.96
C GLN A 411 -4.79 -15.86 -12.36
N ASN A 412 -5.35 -16.46 -11.33
CA ASN A 412 -6.45 -15.86 -10.57
C ASN A 412 -7.62 -15.40 -11.46
N LEU A 413 -8.10 -16.27 -12.35
CA LEU A 413 -9.20 -15.98 -13.24
C LEU A 413 -10.50 -16.65 -12.77
N SER A 414 -11.60 -15.94 -12.95
CA SER A 414 -12.96 -16.48 -12.85
C SER A 414 -13.59 -16.49 -14.23
N ILE A 415 -13.87 -17.67 -14.76
CA ILE A 415 -14.43 -17.84 -16.10
C ILE A 415 -15.86 -18.37 -15.97
N SER A 416 -16.83 -17.60 -16.47
CA SER A 416 -18.24 -17.99 -16.57
C SER A 416 -18.62 -18.14 -18.04
N ALA A 417 -18.91 -19.35 -18.45
CA ALA A 417 -19.00 -19.70 -19.86
C ALA A 417 -20.35 -20.32 -20.24
N ALA A 418 -21.47 -19.87 -19.64
CA ALA A 418 -22.78 -20.49 -19.72
C ALA A 418 -23.30 -20.72 -21.19
N ASP A 419 -22.90 -19.84 -22.10
CA ASP A 419 -23.33 -19.92 -23.53
C ASP A 419 -22.13 -20.18 -24.46
N SER A 420 -20.96 -20.57 -23.92
CA SER A 420 -19.74 -20.75 -24.71
C SER A 420 -19.41 -22.23 -24.86
N ASN A 421 -18.88 -22.61 -26.02
CA ASN A 421 -18.44 -23.99 -26.28
C ASN A 421 -17.37 -24.42 -25.27
N ASN A 422 -16.30 -23.62 -25.12
CA ASN A 422 -15.21 -23.93 -24.21
C ASN A 422 -14.91 -22.77 -23.22
N GLY A 423 -14.46 -23.13 -22.03
CA GLY A 423 -13.96 -22.12 -21.08
C GLY A 423 -12.56 -21.64 -21.46
N VAL A 424 -11.59 -22.55 -21.51
CA VAL A 424 -10.21 -22.30 -21.99
C VAL A 424 -9.88 -23.26 -23.11
N TYR A 425 -9.43 -22.74 -24.23
CA TYR A 425 -8.98 -23.55 -25.37
C TYR A 425 -7.55 -23.17 -25.79
N PHE A 426 -6.65 -24.13 -25.73
CA PHE A 426 -5.28 -24.02 -26.21
C PHE A 426 -5.05 -25.01 -27.36
N ASP A 427 -4.62 -24.46 -28.51
CA ASP A 427 -4.32 -25.20 -29.74
C ASP A 427 -2.87 -24.95 -30.18
N GLY A 428 -1.99 -25.94 -30.07
CA GLY A 428 -0.58 -25.82 -30.39
C GLY A 428 0.23 -25.01 -29.38
N THR A 429 -0.33 -24.68 -28.23
CA THR A 429 0.33 -23.88 -27.18
C THR A 429 1.38 -24.67 -26.41
N SER A 430 2.50 -24.02 -26.03
CA SER A 430 3.55 -24.69 -25.25
C SER A 430 4.09 -23.87 -24.08
N SER A 431 4.81 -24.56 -23.18
CA SER A 431 5.57 -23.93 -22.07
C SER A 431 4.74 -22.98 -21.21
N SER A 432 3.49 -23.32 -20.91
CA SER A 432 2.52 -22.39 -20.30
C SER A 432 1.99 -22.88 -18.97
N THR A 433 1.46 -21.96 -18.17
CA THR A 433 0.92 -22.27 -16.83
C THR A 433 -0.49 -21.68 -16.64
N ILE A 434 -1.32 -22.46 -15.94
CA ILE A 434 -2.65 -22.06 -15.49
C ILE A 434 -2.69 -22.25 -13.97
N THR A 435 -2.93 -21.19 -13.22
CA THR A 435 -2.89 -21.22 -11.74
C THR A 435 -4.07 -20.47 -11.12
N ASN A 436 -4.76 -21.08 -10.18
CA ASN A 436 -5.92 -20.49 -9.50
C ASN A 436 -7.00 -20.02 -10.47
N VAL A 437 -7.31 -20.82 -11.48
CA VAL A 437 -8.36 -20.53 -12.46
C VAL A 437 -9.60 -21.34 -12.13
N THR A 438 -10.75 -20.68 -12.11
CA THR A 438 -12.06 -21.31 -11.99
C THR A 438 -12.82 -21.16 -13.29
N VAL A 439 -13.28 -22.27 -13.88
CA VAL A 439 -14.21 -22.29 -15.01
C VAL A 439 -15.53 -22.90 -14.55
N ASN A 440 -16.63 -22.24 -14.84
CA ASN A 440 -17.95 -22.65 -14.43
C ASN A 440 -18.98 -22.48 -15.54
N GLY A 441 -19.69 -23.55 -15.85
CA GLY A 441 -20.84 -23.50 -16.76
C GLY A 441 -20.43 -23.30 -18.23
N THR A 442 -19.88 -24.33 -18.87
CA THR A 442 -19.62 -24.32 -20.32
C THR A 442 -20.69 -25.15 -21.05
N ASP A 443 -20.98 -24.80 -22.29
CA ASP A 443 -21.87 -25.63 -23.07
C ASP A 443 -21.20 -26.96 -23.47
N ARG A 444 -19.90 -26.96 -23.75
CA ARG A 444 -19.18 -28.20 -24.11
C ARG A 444 -18.07 -28.55 -23.13
N LYS A 445 -16.89 -27.93 -23.16
CA LYS A 445 -15.71 -28.32 -22.38
C LYS A 445 -15.26 -27.18 -21.48
N SER A 446 -15.00 -27.47 -20.21
CA SER A 446 -14.41 -26.44 -19.38
C SER A 446 -12.98 -26.09 -19.82
N VAL A 447 -12.20 -27.10 -20.22
CA VAL A 447 -10.85 -26.91 -20.81
C VAL A 447 -10.66 -27.85 -21.98
N LEU A 448 -10.10 -27.33 -23.07
CA LEU A 448 -9.68 -28.09 -24.25
C LEU A 448 -8.21 -27.79 -24.57
N PHE A 449 -7.39 -28.83 -24.59
CA PHE A 449 -5.99 -28.80 -25.03
C PHE A 449 -5.80 -29.71 -26.25
N GLU A 450 -5.44 -29.11 -27.39
CA GLU A 450 -5.13 -29.81 -28.62
C GLU A 450 -3.69 -29.48 -29.04
N ASP A 451 -2.89 -30.48 -29.38
CA ASP A 451 -1.47 -30.34 -29.82
C ASP A 451 -0.60 -29.49 -28.87
N VAL A 452 -0.90 -29.48 -27.58
CA VAL A 452 -0.14 -28.69 -26.60
C VAL A 452 1.09 -29.42 -26.08
N SER A 453 2.08 -28.66 -25.58
CA SER A 453 3.25 -29.27 -24.96
C SER A 453 3.74 -28.50 -23.73
N THR A 454 4.17 -29.24 -22.70
CA THR A 454 4.74 -28.65 -21.48
C THR A 454 3.81 -27.65 -20.77
N ILE A 455 2.57 -28.03 -20.55
CA ILE A 455 1.58 -27.23 -19.85
C ILE A 455 1.47 -27.68 -18.39
N THR A 456 1.39 -26.74 -17.46
CA THR A 456 1.09 -27.03 -16.05
C THR A 456 -0.17 -26.31 -15.58
N VAL A 457 -1.14 -27.07 -15.08
CA VAL A 457 -2.35 -26.56 -14.46
C VAL A 457 -2.28 -26.80 -12.97
N LYS A 458 -2.42 -25.76 -12.14
CA LYS A 458 -2.33 -25.86 -10.68
C LYS A 458 -3.49 -25.20 -9.96
N ASN A 459 -3.91 -25.79 -8.84
CA ASN A 459 -4.86 -25.17 -7.90
C ASN A 459 -6.12 -24.63 -8.58
N SER A 460 -6.62 -25.32 -9.59
CA SER A 460 -7.68 -24.82 -10.46
C SER A 460 -8.94 -25.68 -10.34
N PHE A 461 -10.10 -25.08 -10.66
CA PHE A 461 -11.40 -25.66 -10.47
C PHE A 461 -12.25 -25.57 -11.73
N PHE A 462 -12.65 -26.70 -12.32
CA PHE A 462 -13.40 -26.82 -13.55
C PHE A 462 -14.70 -27.54 -13.31
N LYS A 463 -15.84 -26.93 -13.61
CA LYS A 463 -17.13 -27.51 -13.28
C LYS A 463 -18.25 -27.16 -14.28
N ASN A 464 -19.27 -28.03 -14.25
CA ASN A 464 -20.52 -27.83 -14.98
C ASN A 464 -20.33 -27.68 -16.50
N ALA A 465 -19.55 -28.56 -17.11
CA ALA A 465 -19.56 -28.74 -18.56
C ALA A 465 -20.84 -29.47 -18.96
N SER A 466 -21.71 -28.85 -19.78
CA SER A 466 -23.06 -29.32 -19.99
C SER A 466 -23.14 -30.55 -20.88
N SER A 467 -22.59 -30.48 -22.09
CA SER A 467 -22.81 -31.52 -23.11
C SER A 467 -21.58 -32.37 -23.45
N SER A 468 -20.40 -32.08 -22.90
CA SER A 468 -19.14 -32.78 -23.21
C SER A 468 -18.24 -32.93 -21.99
N HIS A 469 -16.91 -32.89 -22.16
CA HIS A 469 -15.93 -33.21 -21.14
C HIS A 469 -15.63 -32.05 -20.18
N GLY A 470 -15.33 -32.39 -18.94
CA GLY A 470 -14.84 -31.38 -17.98
C GLY A 470 -13.47 -30.84 -18.39
N PHE A 471 -12.54 -31.73 -18.71
CA PHE A 471 -11.20 -31.40 -19.18
C PHE A 471 -10.78 -32.37 -20.29
N GLU A 472 -10.34 -31.87 -21.42
CA GLU A 472 -9.88 -32.69 -22.56
C GLU A 472 -8.43 -32.35 -22.92
N ILE A 473 -7.63 -33.41 -23.17
CA ILE A 473 -6.25 -33.36 -23.64
C ILE A 473 -6.16 -34.31 -24.84
N SER A 474 -5.93 -33.78 -26.04
CA SER A 474 -6.01 -34.56 -27.29
C SER A 474 -4.96 -34.15 -28.32
N ASP A 475 -5.02 -34.83 -29.48
CA ASP A 475 -4.33 -34.50 -30.73
C ASP A 475 -2.80 -34.30 -30.60
N GLY A 476 -2.08 -35.28 -30.01
CA GLY A 476 -0.64 -35.23 -29.92
C GLY A 476 -0.11 -34.43 -28.73
N SER A 477 -0.98 -33.97 -27.86
CA SER A 477 -0.57 -33.22 -26.64
C SER A 477 0.44 -33.99 -25.81
N SER A 478 1.40 -33.25 -25.22
CA SER A 478 2.49 -33.89 -24.48
C SER A 478 2.91 -33.13 -23.22
N SER A 479 3.39 -33.87 -22.21
CA SER A 479 3.94 -33.31 -20.98
C SER A 479 2.98 -32.35 -20.25
N VAL A 480 1.70 -32.68 -20.15
CA VAL A 480 0.68 -31.91 -19.43
C VAL A 480 0.65 -32.36 -17.97
N ILE A 481 0.70 -31.43 -17.03
CA ILE A 481 0.65 -31.67 -15.60
C ILE A 481 -0.61 -31.06 -15.00
N LEU A 482 -1.44 -31.88 -14.36
CA LEU A 482 -2.57 -31.48 -13.52
C LEU A 482 -2.16 -31.65 -12.04
N ASP A 483 -2.00 -30.57 -11.30
CA ASP A 483 -1.46 -30.53 -9.94
C ASP A 483 -2.47 -29.85 -9.00
N ASN A 484 -3.12 -30.62 -8.14
CA ASN A 484 -4.18 -30.11 -7.25
C ASN A 484 -5.34 -29.45 -8.03
N VAL A 485 -5.86 -30.15 -9.03
CA VAL A 485 -6.95 -29.70 -9.89
C VAL A 485 -8.26 -30.40 -9.48
N PHE A 486 -9.36 -29.68 -9.54
CA PHE A 486 -10.68 -30.23 -9.28
C PHE A 486 -11.57 -30.14 -10.53
N ILE A 487 -12.08 -31.27 -11.02
CA ILE A 487 -12.98 -31.40 -12.17
C ILE A 487 -14.28 -32.03 -11.70
N HIS A 488 -15.41 -31.39 -11.95
CA HIS A 488 -16.69 -31.81 -11.37
C HIS A 488 -17.87 -31.55 -12.30
N ASN A 489 -18.82 -32.49 -12.29
CA ASN A 489 -20.10 -32.38 -12.96
C ASN A 489 -19.96 -32.12 -14.47
N ALA A 490 -19.29 -33.05 -15.18
CA ALA A 490 -19.17 -33.01 -16.62
C ALA A 490 -20.30 -33.79 -17.30
N GLY A 491 -20.91 -33.19 -18.35
CA GLY A 491 -21.88 -33.79 -19.20
C GLY A 491 -23.25 -34.03 -18.59
N TYR A 492 -23.69 -33.16 -17.68
CA TYR A 492 -24.98 -33.34 -17.01
C TYR A 492 -26.19 -33.35 -17.96
N ASP A 493 -26.10 -32.73 -19.14
CA ASP A 493 -27.11 -32.74 -20.21
C ASP A 493 -26.73 -33.65 -21.40
N GLY A 494 -25.51 -34.17 -21.47
CA GLY A 494 -24.97 -34.94 -22.58
C GLY A 494 -25.17 -36.45 -22.47
N SER A 495 -24.96 -37.19 -23.56
CA SER A 495 -25.06 -38.63 -23.65
C SER A 495 -23.73 -39.37 -23.39
N SER A 496 -22.60 -38.72 -23.66
CA SER A 496 -21.26 -39.29 -23.49
C SER A 496 -20.28 -38.20 -23.09
N ALA A 497 -20.00 -38.07 -21.79
CA ALA A 497 -19.13 -37.04 -21.27
C ALA A 497 -18.24 -37.61 -20.16
N TYR A 498 -17.01 -37.20 -20.19
CA TYR A 498 -15.97 -37.64 -19.28
C TYR A 498 -15.53 -36.48 -18.38
N GLY A 499 -15.19 -36.77 -17.14
CA GLY A 499 -14.57 -35.79 -16.26
C GLY A 499 -13.25 -35.30 -16.85
N LEU A 500 -12.32 -36.21 -17.01
CA LEU A 500 -11.03 -36.01 -17.67
C LEU A 500 -10.91 -36.96 -18.88
N TYR A 501 -10.81 -36.42 -20.06
CA TYR A 501 -10.61 -37.13 -21.31
C TYR A 501 -9.21 -36.92 -21.85
N ILE A 502 -8.47 -38.00 -22.12
CA ILE A 502 -7.11 -37.98 -22.64
C ILE A 502 -7.08 -38.89 -23.86
N SER A 503 -6.80 -38.34 -25.06
CA SER A 503 -6.67 -39.15 -26.28
C SER A 503 -5.38 -38.79 -27.01
N ASP A 504 -4.78 -39.80 -27.64
CA ASP A 504 -3.62 -39.66 -28.53
C ASP A 504 -2.52 -38.72 -27.97
N SER A 505 -2.23 -38.84 -26.68
CA SER A 505 -1.38 -37.91 -25.93
C SER A 505 -0.28 -38.64 -25.18
N SER A 506 0.79 -37.91 -24.77
CA SER A 506 1.93 -38.53 -24.10
C SER A 506 2.39 -37.76 -22.85
N GLY A 507 2.92 -38.48 -21.84
CA GLY A 507 3.52 -37.86 -20.66
C GLY A 507 2.58 -37.04 -19.78
N VAL A 508 1.27 -37.30 -19.84
CA VAL A 508 0.29 -36.63 -18.97
C VAL A 508 0.49 -37.07 -17.53
N THR A 509 0.57 -36.13 -16.60
CA THR A 509 0.73 -36.39 -15.18
C THR A 509 -0.39 -35.74 -14.35
N ILE A 510 -1.11 -36.54 -13.61
CA ILE A 510 -2.19 -36.14 -12.68
C ILE A 510 -1.70 -36.41 -11.28
N LYS A 511 -1.64 -35.37 -10.41
CA LYS A 511 -1.01 -35.53 -9.10
C LYS A 511 -1.53 -34.60 -8.01
N ASN A 512 -1.04 -34.83 -6.77
CA ASN A 512 -1.18 -33.93 -5.63
C ASN A 512 -2.63 -33.56 -5.28
N ASN A 513 -3.46 -34.55 -4.96
CA ASN A 513 -4.86 -34.35 -4.58
C ASN A 513 -5.77 -33.80 -5.72
N THR A 514 -5.42 -34.11 -6.96
CA THR A 514 -6.35 -33.86 -8.08
C THR A 514 -7.60 -34.73 -7.89
N LYS A 515 -8.77 -34.12 -8.07
CA LYS A 515 -10.06 -34.81 -7.90
C LYS A 515 -10.90 -34.68 -9.17
N VAL A 516 -11.48 -35.77 -9.60
CA VAL A 516 -12.43 -35.82 -10.70
C VAL A 516 -13.70 -36.52 -10.21
N GLY A 517 -14.86 -35.92 -10.42
CA GLY A 517 -16.09 -36.49 -9.93
C GLY A 517 -17.38 -36.04 -10.61
N ASP A 518 -18.40 -36.86 -10.42
CA ASP A 518 -19.78 -36.63 -10.89
C ASP A 518 -19.92 -36.45 -12.42
N SER A 519 -19.13 -37.23 -13.18
CA SER A 519 -19.19 -37.20 -14.63
C SER A 519 -20.22 -38.22 -15.16
N LYS A 520 -20.73 -37.96 -16.35
CA LYS A 520 -21.83 -38.78 -16.94
C LYS A 520 -21.40 -40.19 -17.30
N THR A 521 -20.19 -40.36 -17.87
CA THR A 521 -19.74 -41.66 -18.41
C THR A 521 -18.58 -42.22 -17.62
N TYR A 522 -17.40 -41.61 -17.65
CA TYR A 522 -16.25 -42.00 -16.82
C TYR A 522 -15.61 -40.73 -16.21
N GLU A 523 -15.05 -40.90 -15.00
CA GLU A 523 -14.28 -39.82 -14.38
C GLU A 523 -12.93 -39.65 -15.08
N LEU A 524 -12.26 -40.73 -15.45
CA LEU A 524 -11.06 -40.74 -16.27
C LEU A 524 -11.27 -41.64 -17.48
N TYR A 525 -11.12 -41.11 -18.67
CA TYR A 525 -10.99 -41.89 -19.89
C TYR A 525 -9.68 -41.56 -20.60
N ALA A 526 -8.81 -42.53 -20.73
CA ALA A 526 -7.54 -42.45 -21.43
C ALA A 526 -7.52 -43.43 -22.60
N ASN A 527 -7.39 -42.94 -23.83
CA ASN A 527 -7.34 -43.72 -25.06
C ASN A 527 -6.13 -43.31 -25.91
N GLY A 528 -5.20 -44.20 -26.19
CA GLY A 528 -3.96 -43.85 -26.91
C GLY A 528 -3.01 -42.97 -26.04
N ALA A 529 -3.19 -42.93 -24.73
CA ALA A 529 -2.40 -42.10 -23.83
C ALA A 529 -1.14 -42.82 -23.39
N SER A 530 -0.02 -42.53 -24.05
CA SER A 530 1.27 -43.15 -23.64
C SER A 530 1.91 -42.48 -22.43
N THR A 531 2.52 -43.27 -21.55
CA THR A 531 3.22 -42.81 -20.34
C THR A 531 2.37 -41.93 -19.40
N LEU A 532 1.08 -42.21 -19.28
CA LEU A 532 0.16 -41.58 -18.32
C LEU A 532 0.60 -41.86 -16.87
N LYS A 533 0.66 -40.82 -16.05
CA LYS A 533 0.96 -40.95 -14.59
C LYS A 533 -0.18 -40.39 -13.76
N VAL A 534 -0.74 -41.21 -12.86
CA VAL A 534 -1.74 -40.76 -11.88
C VAL A 534 -1.21 -41.07 -10.48
N GLN A 535 -1.02 -40.02 -9.69
CA GLN A 535 -0.42 -40.13 -8.38
C GLN A 535 -1.20 -39.34 -7.32
N ASN A 536 -1.47 -39.92 -6.19
CA ASN A 536 -2.11 -39.23 -5.07
C ASN A 536 -3.35 -38.41 -5.48
N SER A 537 -4.25 -39.05 -6.23
CA SER A 537 -5.43 -38.40 -6.83
C SER A 537 -6.69 -39.22 -6.51
N THR A 538 -7.87 -38.61 -6.69
CA THR A 538 -9.15 -39.25 -6.33
C THR A 538 -10.15 -39.12 -7.46
N PHE A 539 -10.80 -40.21 -7.80
CA PHE A 539 -11.89 -40.33 -8.77
C PHE A 539 -13.14 -40.80 -8.04
N ILE A 540 -14.26 -40.10 -8.18
CA ILE A 540 -15.48 -40.33 -7.42
C ILE A 540 -16.69 -40.30 -8.37
N GLY A 541 -17.42 -41.41 -8.51
CA GLY A 541 -18.59 -41.45 -9.37
C GLY A 541 -18.99 -42.88 -9.77
N SER A 542 -19.86 -43.00 -10.75
CA SER A 542 -20.39 -44.29 -11.16
C SER A 542 -19.36 -45.18 -11.87
N ASN A 543 -18.77 -44.72 -12.95
CA ASN A 543 -17.68 -45.37 -13.67
C ASN A 543 -16.39 -44.58 -13.51
N LEU A 544 -15.37 -45.18 -12.89
CA LEU A 544 -14.26 -44.38 -12.38
C LEU A 544 -13.11 -44.22 -13.36
N ALA A 545 -12.64 -45.28 -14.00
CA ALA A 545 -11.60 -45.15 -15.01
C ALA A 545 -11.71 -46.18 -16.14
N LEU A 546 -11.53 -45.73 -17.38
CA LEU A 546 -11.28 -46.56 -18.56
C LEU A 546 -9.93 -46.19 -19.15
N ILE A 547 -9.02 -47.14 -19.28
CA ILE A 547 -7.70 -47.01 -19.90
C ILE A 547 -7.63 -47.96 -21.06
N GLU A 548 -7.63 -47.42 -22.29
CA GLU A 548 -7.69 -48.14 -23.51
C GLU A 548 -6.54 -47.75 -24.45
N ASP A 549 -5.92 -48.74 -25.09
CA ASP A 549 -4.83 -48.52 -26.07
C ASP A 549 -3.70 -47.60 -25.52
N SER A 550 -3.43 -47.64 -24.21
CA SER A 550 -2.60 -46.69 -23.49
C SER A 550 -1.42 -47.38 -22.78
N ASP A 551 -0.27 -47.41 -23.44
CA ASP A 551 0.90 -48.14 -22.93
C ASP A 551 1.76 -47.34 -21.95
N GLY A 552 2.40 -48.09 -21.01
CA GLY A 552 3.36 -47.50 -20.09
C GLY A 552 2.75 -46.65 -18.99
N PHE A 553 1.48 -46.81 -18.65
CA PHE A 553 0.84 -46.02 -17.59
C PHE A 553 1.34 -46.42 -16.18
N LEU A 554 1.33 -45.45 -15.29
CA LEU A 554 1.57 -45.63 -13.84
C LEU A 554 0.41 -45.01 -13.03
N ILE A 555 -0.34 -45.83 -12.30
CA ILE A 555 -1.36 -45.32 -11.37
C ILE A 555 -1.00 -45.82 -9.97
N GLU A 556 -0.69 -44.87 -9.07
CA GLU A 556 -0.27 -45.21 -7.72
C GLU A 556 -0.82 -44.24 -6.66
N LYS A 557 -1.02 -44.76 -5.45
CA LYS A 557 -1.47 -44.01 -4.27
C LYS A 557 -2.73 -43.18 -4.52
N SER A 558 -3.61 -43.65 -5.38
CA SER A 558 -4.82 -42.98 -5.80
C SER A 558 -6.07 -43.72 -5.32
N ALA A 559 -7.19 -43.04 -5.21
CA ALA A 559 -8.45 -43.59 -4.75
C ALA A 559 -9.52 -43.52 -5.85
N PHE A 560 -10.22 -44.64 -6.02
CA PHE A 560 -11.36 -44.80 -6.93
C PHE A 560 -12.57 -45.17 -6.07
N LYS A 561 -13.54 -44.28 -5.92
CA LYS A 561 -14.59 -44.40 -4.89
C LYS A 561 -15.99 -44.31 -5.48
N ASP A 562 -16.92 -44.97 -4.84
CA ASP A 562 -18.35 -44.87 -5.08
C ASP A 562 -18.81 -45.39 -6.47
N ALA A 563 -18.08 -46.38 -7.05
CA ALA A 563 -18.54 -47.04 -8.27
C ALA A 563 -19.95 -47.64 -8.05
N ALA A 564 -20.86 -47.37 -8.98
CA ALA A 564 -22.22 -47.88 -8.89
C ALA A 564 -22.28 -49.40 -9.11
N ASN A 565 -23.33 -50.03 -8.61
CA ASN A 565 -23.53 -51.47 -8.82
C ASN A 565 -23.65 -51.81 -10.31
N GLY A 566 -22.72 -52.63 -10.79
CA GLY A 566 -22.66 -53.03 -12.19
C GLY A 566 -21.70 -52.23 -13.06
N ASP A 567 -21.10 -51.15 -12.53
CA ASP A 567 -20.12 -50.32 -13.20
C ASP A 567 -18.68 -50.72 -12.80
N TYR A 568 -17.69 -50.20 -13.52
CA TYR A 568 -16.29 -50.53 -13.30
C TYR A 568 -15.60 -49.53 -12.38
N GLY A 569 -14.86 -50.00 -11.38
CA GLY A 569 -13.91 -49.18 -10.64
C GLY A 569 -12.76 -48.74 -11.57
N VAL A 570 -12.07 -49.70 -12.18
CA VAL A 570 -11.04 -49.44 -13.20
C VAL A 570 -11.18 -50.51 -14.29
N TYR A 571 -11.29 -50.09 -15.54
CA TYR A 571 -11.33 -50.96 -16.69
C TYR A 571 -10.12 -50.71 -17.60
N ILE A 572 -9.29 -51.70 -17.81
CA ILE A 572 -8.08 -51.64 -18.65
C ILE A 572 -8.28 -52.55 -19.85
N LYS A 573 -8.08 -51.99 -21.05
CA LYS A 573 -8.34 -52.66 -22.32
C LYS A 573 -7.24 -52.39 -23.34
N ASN A 574 -6.79 -53.41 -24.08
CA ASN A 574 -5.80 -53.33 -25.16
C ASN A 574 -4.51 -52.58 -24.78
N THR A 575 -3.98 -52.81 -23.59
CA THR A 575 -2.81 -52.12 -23.05
C THR A 575 -1.70 -53.10 -22.76
N ASP A 576 -0.54 -52.92 -23.41
CA ASP A 576 0.53 -53.90 -23.34
C ASP A 576 1.42 -53.78 -22.08
N SER A 577 1.51 -52.59 -21.52
CA SER A 577 2.32 -52.33 -20.32
C SER A 577 1.68 -51.27 -19.42
N GLY A 578 1.65 -51.53 -18.14
CA GLY A 578 1.13 -50.57 -17.17
C GLY A 578 1.37 -51.05 -15.74
N THR A 579 1.38 -50.10 -14.82
CA THR A 579 1.52 -50.38 -13.38
C THR A 579 0.37 -49.74 -12.61
N PHE A 580 -0.35 -50.57 -11.85
CA PHE A 580 -1.40 -50.14 -10.94
C PHE A 580 -1.06 -50.64 -9.53
N LYS A 581 -0.63 -49.76 -8.62
CA LYS A 581 -0.14 -50.19 -7.31
C LYS A 581 -0.52 -49.20 -6.20
N ASP A 582 -0.64 -49.72 -4.98
CA ASP A 582 -0.88 -48.93 -3.77
C ASP A 582 -2.15 -48.05 -3.86
N ASN A 583 -3.15 -48.45 -4.63
CA ASN A 583 -4.40 -47.74 -4.82
C ASN A 583 -5.52 -48.29 -3.92
N THR A 584 -6.55 -47.48 -3.70
CA THR A 584 -7.81 -47.89 -3.07
C THR A 584 -8.92 -47.89 -4.11
N ILE A 585 -9.70 -48.95 -4.20
CA ILE A 585 -10.85 -49.07 -5.11
C ILE A 585 -12.10 -49.32 -4.27
#